data_0f9de05df8c495c5dcf6920efe4aee66
#
_entry.id   0f9de05df8c495c5dcf6920efe4aee66
#
_cell.length_a   1.000
_cell.length_b   1.000
_cell.length_c   1.000
_cell.angle_alpha   90.00
_cell.angle_beta   90.00
_cell.angle_gamma   90.00
#
_symmetry.space_group_name_H-M   'P 1'
#
loop_
_entity.id
_entity.type
_entity.pdbx_description
1 polymer ?
#
loop_
_entity_poly.entity_id
_entity_poly.type
_entity_poly.pdbx_seq_one_letter_code
_entity_poly.pdbx_strand_id
1 'polypeptide(L)'
;MLQLPATLNENGLTTFRDHRDGEIVYCLPSHLTVSETAADPTQPDFFLLRHHADHDTTSGGLLRVGLELATDEDTDSSAFVGVCPRPILPPLHTAHFRLRLRSWLEGNADETSDWQPLLSLTPLVASKPLTPHESQLLQAMLEDGAGVVEIELSLGYRALTAPLPWLATAQTTPLWEALHATLGSGSHPVAEVVAAFLSLPTAVISWQSFAGETTPTAELTETLLTQLAHHALETWFEEWDADLTDLPDRNDTDVIPAKAGIHLGSAWIPANAGMTTNQLKNQANQVNLRPISSLPPTYSWDLRLPRLTTVQHTLTWSVTELYQALTDPAQQQKLFPVVGTLSPFAPATVHLVNSLPFDPAFLRQVQVDVRYPGLTGVPQYRSFTFNGSQPVQSFTFTYPALTTPLDLAARLTATLAPKGGIGWPAVWRRDFVPVTGLVVEIDRELAGMEFVQVAVEGMIFTDTPQLNLTLWQEGELEAAAALTAVSPTTAIALPNTGADATFYVYVGDGSGKDAKFCVSTTPAKPVTITTYDLEPKQPDIITIQRGTDNHAFLGIELAKLDDDNTVFYTLEPNQPRTWSFFRRTLFQPVRYRYRLHTVPTDSDGNTLPLVVGEWVESEEINLMV
;
A
#
# COMPACT_ATOMS: atom_id res chain seq x y z
N MET A 1 1.11 -8.99 -5.94
CA MET A 1 0.19 -8.21 -6.82
C MET A 1 -0.37 -9.12 -7.90
N LEU A 2 -1.65 -8.96 -8.25
CA LEU A 2 -2.32 -9.79 -9.25
C LEU A 2 -1.73 -9.61 -10.65
N GLN A 3 -1.49 -10.71 -11.35
CA GLN A 3 -1.10 -10.70 -12.77
C GLN A 3 -2.30 -11.03 -13.67
N LEU A 4 -2.59 -10.18 -14.62
CA LEU A 4 -3.61 -10.41 -15.64
C LEU A 4 -3.02 -11.11 -16.89
N PRO A 5 -3.80 -11.92 -17.61
CA PRO A 5 -5.20 -12.24 -17.36
C PRO A 5 -5.37 -13.24 -16.21
N ALA A 6 -6.57 -13.24 -15.62
CA ALA A 6 -6.98 -14.28 -14.69
C ALA A 6 -7.03 -15.64 -15.38
N THR A 7 -6.80 -16.70 -14.61
CA THR A 7 -7.01 -18.07 -15.05
C THR A 7 -8.24 -18.67 -14.36
N LEU A 8 -9.10 -19.34 -15.11
CA LEU A 8 -10.15 -20.17 -14.54
C LEU A 8 -9.55 -21.55 -14.26
N ASN A 9 -9.64 -21.99 -13.01
CA ASN A 9 -9.28 -23.36 -12.69
C ASN A 9 -10.42 -24.33 -13.07
N GLU A 10 -10.15 -25.64 -12.98
CA GLU A 10 -11.11 -26.69 -13.32
C GLU A 10 -12.40 -26.65 -12.47
N ASN A 11 -12.36 -26.00 -11.30
CA ASN A 11 -13.51 -25.81 -10.40
C ASN A 11 -14.30 -24.51 -10.67
N GLY A 12 -13.94 -23.76 -11.71
CA GLY A 12 -14.61 -22.50 -12.07
C GLY A 12 -14.20 -21.29 -11.22
N LEU A 13 -13.20 -21.43 -10.35
CA LEU A 13 -12.68 -20.29 -9.57
C LEU A 13 -11.77 -19.43 -10.41
N THR A 14 -11.96 -18.12 -10.29
CA THR A 14 -11.07 -17.14 -10.91
C THR A 14 -9.83 -16.95 -10.04
N THR A 15 -8.70 -17.35 -10.56
CA THR A 15 -7.41 -17.24 -9.88
C THR A 15 -6.46 -16.31 -10.64
N PHE A 16 -5.55 -15.68 -9.89
CA PHE A 16 -4.52 -14.81 -10.44
C PHE A 16 -3.17 -15.26 -9.91
N ARG A 17 -2.18 -15.31 -10.78
CA ARG A 17 -0.80 -15.53 -10.33
C ARG A 17 -0.23 -14.26 -9.74
N ASP A 18 0.78 -14.39 -8.88
CA ASP A 18 1.61 -13.26 -8.53
C ASP A 18 2.48 -12.86 -9.72
N HIS A 19 2.69 -11.55 -9.90
CA HIS A 19 3.45 -11.02 -11.03
C HIS A 19 4.94 -11.41 -11.01
N ARG A 20 5.46 -11.82 -9.86
CA ARG A 20 6.85 -12.21 -9.65
C ARG A 20 7.04 -13.69 -9.43
N ASP A 21 6.17 -14.26 -8.61
CA ASP A 21 6.27 -15.63 -8.18
C ASP A 21 5.09 -16.44 -8.74
N GLY A 22 5.34 -17.12 -9.84
CA GLY A 22 4.32 -17.94 -10.50
C GLY A 22 3.78 -19.10 -9.64
N GLU A 23 4.45 -19.43 -8.53
CA GLU A 23 4.00 -20.42 -7.56
C GLU A 23 2.90 -19.86 -6.63
N ILE A 24 2.81 -18.53 -6.50
CA ILE A 24 1.80 -17.89 -5.67
C ILE A 24 0.54 -17.65 -6.48
N VAL A 25 -0.57 -18.13 -5.95
CA VAL A 25 -1.89 -17.98 -6.56
C VAL A 25 -2.79 -17.20 -5.62
N TYR A 26 -3.36 -16.11 -6.12
CA TYR A 26 -4.39 -15.35 -5.44
C TYR A 26 -5.78 -15.82 -5.88
N CYS A 27 -6.70 -15.87 -4.92
CA CYS A 27 -8.11 -16.07 -5.16
C CYS A 27 -8.90 -14.87 -4.63
N LEU A 28 -9.83 -14.34 -5.41
CA LEU A 28 -10.73 -13.31 -4.91
C LEU A 28 -11.72 -13.92 -3.91
N PRO A 29 -12.16 -13.16 -2.90
CA PRO A 29 -13.15 -13.67 -1.95
C PRO A 29 -14.46 -14.03 -2.67
N SER A 30 -15.09 -15.11 -2.25
CA SER A 30 -16.33 -15.60 -2.86
C SER A 30 -17.57 -15.06 -2.16
N HIS A 31 -17.48 -14.79 -0.85
CA HIS A 31 -18.59 -14.30 -0.06
C HIS A 31 -18.15 -13.43 1.12
N LEU A 32 -19.13 -12.81 1.75
CA LEU A 32 -18.96 -11.97 2.93
C LEU A 32 -19.60 -12.64 4.14
N THR A 33 -18.90 -12.60 5.25
CA THR A 33 -19.45 -12.95 6.55
C THR A 33 -19.45 -11.74 7.47
N VAL A 34 -20.35 -11.70 8.43
CA VAL A 34 -20.30 -10.69 9.48
C VAL A 34 -19.21 -11.07 10.45
N SER A 35 -18.33 -10.13 10.76
CA SER A 35 -17.32 -10.34 11.80
C SER A 35 -17.96 -10.47 13.18
N GLU A 36 -17.29 -11.16 14.07
CA GLU A 36 -17.69 -11.27 15.47
C GLU A 36 -17.16 -10.06 16.25
N THR A 37 -17.86 -9.69 17.33
CA THR A 37 -17.34 -8.62 18.19
C THR A 37 -16.17 -9.15 19.01
N ALA A 38 -15.10 -8.36 19.14
CA ALA A 38 -13.92 -8.75 19.92
C ALA A 38 -14.23 -9.01 21.42
N ALA A 39 -15.32 -8.44 21.94
CA ALA A 39 -15.76 -8.64 23.33
C ALA A 39 -16.55 -9.93 23.55
N ASP A 40 -17.27 -10.38 22.54
CA ASP A 40 -18.11 -11.57 22.59
C ASP A 40 -18.18 -12.22 21.20
N PRO A 41 -17.40 -13.28 20.96
CA PRO A 41 -17.35 -13.97 19.67
C PRO A 41 -18.67 -14.64 19.26
N THR A 42 -19.68 -14.65 20.13
CA THR A 42 -21.02 -15.14 19.76
C THR A 42 -21.94 -14.04 19.22
N GLN A 43 -21.48 -12.79 19.23
CA GLN A 43 -22.25 -11.64 18.76
C GLN A 43 -21.69 -11.10 17.45
N PRO A 44 -22.55 -10.97 16.42
CA PRO A 44 -22.13 -10.33 15.17
C PRO A 44 -21.83 -8.85 15.41
N ASP A 45 -20.79 -8.34 14.78
CA ASP A 45 -20.46 -6.91 14.74
C ASP A 45 -21.42 -6.17 13.80
N PHE A 46 -22.67 -6.11 14.21
CA PHE A 46 -23.78 -5.54 13.44
C PHE A 46 -24.66 -4.66 14.33
N PHE A 47 -25.08 -3.54 13.78
CA PHE A 47 -26.04 -2.65 14.43
C PHE A 47 -26.82 -1.87 13.38
N LEU A 48 -28.16 -1.98 13.39
CA LEU A 48 -29.05 -1.22 12.54
C LEU A 48 -30.11 -0.54 13.40
N LEU A 49 -29.94 0.74 13.65
CA LEU A 49 -30.93 1.57 14.32
C LEU A 49 -31.88 2.18 13.28
N ARG A 50 -33.17 2.08 13.53
CA ARG A 50 -34.23 2.69 12.74
C ARG A 50 -35.02 3.70 13.58
N HIS A 51 -35.28 4.87 13.02
CA HIS A 51 -36.16 5.86 13.64
C HIS A 51 -37.56 5.78 13.07
N HIS A 52 -38.55 5.64 13.94
CA HIS A 52 -39.95 5.92 13.61
C HIS A 52 -40.18 7.43 13.63
N ALA A 53 -40.32 8.02 12.47
CA ALA A 53 -40.59 9.45 12.36
C ALA A 53 -42.07 9.75 12.54
N ASP A 54 -42.42 10.23 13.73
CA ASP A 54 -43.70 10.95 13.84
C ASP A 54 -43.54 12.47 13.92
N HIS A 55 -42.40 13.01 14.25
CA HIS A 55 -42.15 14.47 14.24
C HIS A 55 -40.66 14.82 14.17
N ASP A 56 -40.27 15.60 13.17
CA ASP A 56 -39.10 16.50 13.10
C ASP A 56 -37.69 15.91 13.45
N THR A 57 -37.45 14.63 13.28
CA THR A 57 -36.09 14.11 13.37
C THR A 57 -35.44 14.10 12.01
N THR A 58 -34.37 14.85 11.85
CA THR A 58 -33.59 14.94 10.62
C THR A 58 -32.78 13.68 10.31
N SER A 59 -32.71 12.70 11.22
CA SER A 59 -31.97 11.46 11.05
C SER A 59 -32.89 10.24 10.95
N GLY A 60 -32.71 9.41 9.94
CA GLY A 60 -33.47 8.17 9.73
C GLY A 60 -32.93 6.97 10.52
N GLY A 61 -31.75 7.07 11.07
CA GLY A 61 -31.09 5.98 11.82
C GLY A 61 -29.60 5.85 11.47
N LEU A 62 -29.04 4.70 11.84
CA LEU A 62 -27.64 4.38 11.58
C LEU A 62 -27.49 2.89 11.28
N LEU A 63 -26.81 2.57 10.20
CA LEU A 63 -26.31 1.24 9.90
C LEU A 63 -24.81 1.17 10.20
N ARG A 64 -24.39 0.16 10.96
CA ARG A 64 -22.98 -0.21 11.14
C ARG A 64 -22.82 -1.71 11.03
N VAL A 65 -21.79 -2.15 10.29
CA VAL A 65 -21.46 -3.58 10.15
C VAL A 65 -19.96 -3.79 10.03
N GLY A 66 -19.46 -4.78 10.77
CA GLY A 66 -18.14 -5.36 10.55
C GLY A 66 -18.26 -6.58 9.64
N LEU A 67 -17.44 -6.65 8.61
CA LEU A 67 -17.47 -7.71 7.60
C LEU A 67 -16.09 -8.35 7.46
N GLU A 68 -16.09 -9.63 7.15
CA GLU A 68 -14.90 -10.40 6.80
C GLU A 68 -15.04 -11.01 5.41
N LEU A 69 -13.91 -11.05 4.71
CA LEU A 69 -13.81 -11.68 3.40
C LEU A 69 -13.57 -13.17 3.59
N ALA A 70 -14.42 -13.99 3.00
CA ALA A 70 -14.28 -15.43 3.05
C ALA A 70 -14.11 -16.01 1.65
N THR A 71 -13.35 -17.10 1.57
CA THR A 71 -13.29 -17.98 0.40
C THR A 71 -14.05 -19.25 0.74
N ASP A 72 -14.62 -19.91 -0.26
CA ASP A 72 -15.32 -21.19 -0.06
C ASP A 72 -14.34 -22.19 0.55
N GLU A 73 -14.51 -22.52 1.83
CA GLU A 73 -13.70 -23.51 2.54
C GLU A 73 -13.85 -24.92 1.96
N ASP A 74 -14.97 -25.18 1.28
CA ASP A 74 -15.27 -26.43 0.57
C ASP A 74 -14.50 -26.62 -0.74
N THR A 75 -13.69 -25.67 -1.16
CA THR A 75 -12.66 -25.95 -2.16
C THR A 75 -11.65 -26.88 -1.51
N ASP A 76 -12.05 -28.15 -1.50
CA ASP A 76 -11.26 -29.27 -1.06
C ASP A 76 -9.78 -29.02 -1.35
N SER A 77 -8.97 -28.91 -0.31
CA SER A 77 -7.52 -28.73 -0.47
C SER A 77 -6.90 -29.85 -1.33
N SER A 78 -7.67 -30.90 -1.59
CA SER A 78 -7.38 -31.98 -2.54
C SER A 78 -7.39 -31.51 -4.01
N ALA A 79 -8.15 -30.49 -4.39
CA ALA A 79 -8.15 -29.96 -5.76
C ALA A 79 -6.84 -29.21 -6.11
N PHE A 80 -6.06 -28.84 -5.11
CA PHE A 80 -4.73 -28.22 -5.27
C PHE A 80 -3.59 -29.17 -4.89
N VAL A 81 -3.90 -30.45 -4.63
CA VAL A 81 -2.88 -31.45 -4.32
C VAL A 81 -2.03 -31.72 -5.56
N GLY A 82 -0.85 -31.13 -5.58
CA GLY A 82 0.23 -31.50 -6.47
C GLY A 82 0.95 -30.38 -7.21
N VAL A 83 0.37 -29.17 -7.32
CA VAL A 83 0.99 -28.11 -8.15
C VAL A 83 0.84 -26.69 -7.60
N CYS A 84 -0.03 -26.39 -6.64
CA CYS A 84 -0.20 -25.01 -6.15
C CYS A 84 -0.23 -24.92 -4.62
N PRO A 85 0.48 -23.92 -4.04
CA PRO A 85 0.29 -23.55 -2.65
C PRO A 85 -1.17 -23.09 -2.42
N ARG A 86 -1.61 -23.06 -1.16
CA ARG A 86 -2.94 -22.57 -0.78
C ARG A 86 -3.16 -21.17 -1.39
N PRO A 87 -4.29 -20.94 -2.09
CA PRO A 87 -4.59 -19.61 -2.58
C PRO A 87 -4.73 -18.66 -1.40
N ILE A 88 -4.18 -17.47 -1.56
CA ILE A 88 -4.23 -16.40 -0.56
C ILE A 88 -5.10 -15.25 -1.07
N LEU A 89 -5.72 -14.53 -0.15
CA LEU A 89 -6.45 -13.31 -0.50
C LEU A 89 -5.44 -12.22 -0.89
N PRO A 90 -5.67 -11.53 -2.01
CA PRO A 90 -4.82 -10.40 -2.39
C PRO A 90 -5.07 -9.21 -1.46
N PRO A 91 -4.07 -8.34 -1.23
CA PRO A 91 -4.25 -7.15 -0.43
C PRO A 91 -5.22 -6.17 -1.10
N LEU A 92 -6.14 -5.62 -0.31
CA LEU A 92 -7.08 -4.62 -0.78
C LEU A 92 -6.38 -3.29 -1.05
N HIS A 93 -6.70 -2.69 -2.18
CA HIS A 93 -6.26 -1.35 -2.54
C HIS A 93 -7.34 -0.30 -2.27
N THR A 94 -8.58 -0.60 -2.63
CA THR A 94 -9.73 0.25 -2.36
C THR A 94 -10.92 -0.60 -1.94
N ALA A 95 -11.76 -0.07 -1.07
CA ALA A 95 -13.00 -0.72 -0.69
C ALA A 95 -14.09 0.32 -0.42
N HIS A 96 -15.22 0.13 -1.07
CA HIS A 96 -16.39 0.97 -0.92
C HIS A 96 -17.60 0.09 -0.65
N PHE A 97 -18.59 0.65 0.01
CA PHE A 97 -19.86 -0.03 0.24
C PHE A 97 -21.03 0.86 -0.13
N ARG A 98 -22.17 0.23 -0.37
CA ARG A 98 -23.45 0.90 -0.49
C ARG A 98 -24.56 0.01 0.03
N LEU A 99 -25.65 0.66 0.43
CA LEU A 99 -26.89 -0.03 0.78
C LEU A 99 -27.72 -0.21 -0.49
N ARG A 100 -28.25 -1.42 -0.70
CA ARG A 100 -29.12 -1.77 -1.80
C ARG A 100 -30.44 -2.31 -1.26
N LEU A 101 -31.52 -1.67 -1.67
CA LEU A 101 -32.88 -2.00 -1.30
C LEU A 101 -33.60 -2.54 -2.52
N ARG A 102 -33.95 -3.83 -2.51
CA ARG A 102 -34.63 -4.51 -3.63
C ARG A 102 -36.04 -4.85 -3.24
N SER A 103 -37.02 -4.15 -3.81
CA SER A 103 -38.44 -4.37 -3.55
C SER A 103 -39.02 -5.52 -4.38
N TRP A 104 -39.90 -6.31 -3.77
CA TRP A 104 -40.71 -7.30 -4.47
C TRP A 104 -41.96 -6.70 -5.14
N LEU A 105 -42.29 -5.46 -4.85
CA LEU A 105 -43.48 -4.81 -5.37
C LEU A 105 -43.29 -4.40 -6.83
N GLU A 106 -44.24 -4.77 -7.68
CA GLU A 106 -44.22 -4.41 -9.10
C GLU A 106 -44.15 -2.88 -9.26
N GLY A 107 -43.21 -2.41 -10.07
CA GLY A 107 -43.02 -1.00 -10.37
C GLY A 107 -42.08 -0.22 -9.45
N ASN A 108 -41.58 -0.83 -8.37
CA ASN A 108 -40.51 -0.23 -7.57
C ASN A 108 -39.17 -0.61 -8.16
N ALA A 109 -38.41 0.41 -8.53
CA ALA A 109 -37.01 0.23 -8.92
C ALA A 109 -36.16 -0.15 -7.69
N ASP A 110 -35.10 -0.92 -7.92
CA ASP A 110 -34.07 -1.13 -6.90
C ASP A 110 -33.51 0.23 -6.48
N GLU A 111 -33.55 0.54 -5.19
CA GLU A 111 -32.91 1.74 -4.66
C GLU A 111 -31.52 1.39 -4.16
N THR A 112 -30.54 2.19 -4.57
CA THR A 112 -29.15 2.06 -4.11
C THR A 112 -28.68 3.39 -3.59
N SER A 113 -28.01 3.37 -2.44
CA SER A 113 -27.30 4.55 -1.94
C SER A 113 -26.04 4.81 -2.76
N ASP A 114 -25.48 6.00 -2.61
CA ASP A 114 -24.17 6.30 -3.18
C ASP A 114 -23.08 5.43 -2.53
N TRP A 115 -22.01 5.15 -3.31
CA TRP A 115 -20.85 4.46 -2.81
C TRP A 115 -20.14 5.28 -1.73
N GLN A 116 -19.84 4.64 -0.61
CA GLN A 116 -19.14 5.25 0.51
C GLN A 116 -17.85 4.45 0.82
N PRO A 117 -16.76 5.11 1.19
CA PRO A 117 -15.56 4.40 1.61
C PRO A 117 -15.80 3.65 2.92
N LEU A 118 -15.14 2.51 3.09
CA LEU A 118 -15.12 1.82 4.37
C LEU A 118 -14.34 2.62 5.41
N LEU A 119 -14.74 2.52 6.66
CA LEU A 119 -14.07 3.17 7.79
C LEU A 119 -12.76 2.47 8.15
N SER A 120 -12.72 1.15 7.99
CA SER A 120 -11.55 0.32 8.19
C SER A 120 -11.48 -0.77 7.13
N LEU A 121 -10.27 -1.19 6.78
CA LEU A 121 -10.01 -2.29 5.85
C LEU A 121 -9.69 -3.61 6.58
N THR A 122 -9.44 -3.57 7.89
CA THR A 122 -9.13 -4.77 8.69
C THR A 122 -9.50 -4.55 10.16
N PRO A 123 -10.62 -5.10 10.64
CA PRO A 123 -11.73 -5.68 9.86
C PRO A 123 -12.38 -4.65 8.93
N LEU A 124 -13.12 -5.11 7.93
CA LEU A 124 -13.89 -4.23 7.06
C LEU A 124 -15.06 -3.66 7.86
N VAL A 125 -15.07 -2.35 8.10
CA VAL A 125 -16.17 -1.70 8.84
C VAL A 125 -16.87 -0.70 7.94
N ALA A 126 -18.17 -0.92 7.74
CA ALA A 126 -19.07 -0.01 7.07
C ALA A 126 -19.96 0.70 8.11
N SER A 127 -20.09 2.01 8.00
CA SER A 127 -21.06 2.78 8.77
C SER A 127 -21.73 3.83 7.88
N LYS A 128 -23.04 3.95 7.99
CA LYS A 128 -23.83 4.87 7.18
C LYS A 128 -24.98 5.45 7.99
N PRO A 129 -25.06 6.78 8.15
CA PRO A 129 -26.29 7.44 8.57
C PRO A 129 -27.39 7.16 7.55
N LEU A 130 -28.57 6.82 8.04
CA LEU A 130 -29.73 6.55 7.20
C LEU A 130 -30.60 7.81 7.07
N THR A 131 -31.11 8.04 5.88
CA THR A 131 -32.17 9.04 5.69
C THR A 131 -33.47 8.53 6.30
N PRO A 132 -34.47 9.42 6.65
CA PRO A 132 -35.77 8.98 7.11
C PRO A 132 -36.48 8.05 6.11
N HIS A 133 -36.31 8.28 4.82
CA HIS A 133 -36.85 7.43 3.77
C HIS A 133 -36.21 6.03 3.76
N GLU A 134 -34.89 5.95 3.79
CA GLU A 134 -34.19 4.66 3.89
C GLU A 134 -34.61 3.89 5.15
N SER A 135 -34.75 4.56 6.28
CA SER A 135 -35.20 3.91 7.54
C SER A 135 -36.61 3.33 7.42
N GLN A 136 -37.54 4.02 6.78
CA GLN A 136 -38.89 3.52 6.54
C GLN A 136 -38.91 2.34 5.57
N LEU A 137 -38.14 2.42 4.48
CA LEU A 137 -38.02 1.31 3.53
C LEU A 137 -37.41 0.07 4.19
N LEU A 138 -36.34 0.25 4.96
CA LEU A 138 -35.71 -0.83 5.71
C LEU A 138 -36.70 -1.52 6.65
N GLN A 139 -37.57 -0.77 7.33
CA GLN A 139 -38.58 -1.34 8.19
C GLN A 139 -39.60 -2.18 7.39
N ALA A 140 -40.17 -1.63 6.31
CA ALA A 140 -41.11 -2.36 5.49
C ALA A 140 -40.51 -3.63 4.89
N MET A 141 -39.23 -3.59 4.47
CA MET A 141 -38.55 -4.75 3.90
C MET A 141 -38.23 -5.83 4.93
N LEU A 142 -37.78 -5.45 6.12
CA LEU A 142 -37.40 -6.41 7.15
C LEU A 142 -38.61 -6.97 7.91
N GLU A 143 -39.58 -6.15 8.29
CA GLU A 143 -40.73 -6.56 9.10
C GLU A 143 -41.90 -7.06 8.27
N ASP A 144 -42.23 -6.40 7.16
CA ASP A 144 -43.36 -6.75 6.32
C ASP A 144 -42.99 -7.68 5.17
N GLY A 145 -41.69 -8.00 5.00
CA GLY A 145 -41.19 -8.87 3.94
C GLY A 145 -41.37 -8.28 2.53
N ALA A 146 -41.41 -6.94 2.41
CA ALA A 146 -41.64 -6.24 1.15
C ALA A 146 -40.45 -6.32 0.17
N GLY A 147 -39.30 -6.83 0.61
CA GLY A 147 -38.10 -6.88 -0.23
C GLY A 147 -36.89 -7.49 0.46
N VAL A 148 -35.72 -7.25 -0.13
CA VAL A 148 -34.42 -7.65 0.38
C VAL A 148 -33.56 -6.42 0.63
N VAL A 149 -32.89 -6.42 1.76
CA VAL A 149 -31.89 -5.41 2.15
C VAL A 149 -30.52 -6.05 2.03
N GLU A 150 -29.68 -5.48 1.19
CA GLU A 150 -28.32 -5.97 0.92
C GLU A 150 -27.31 -4.86 1.17
N ILE A 151 -26.13 -5.25 1.65
CA ILE A 151 -24.92 -4.42 1.63
C ILE A 151 -24.08 -4.92 0.47
N GLU A 152 -23.77 -4.03 -0.45
CA GLU A 152 -22.92 -4.31 -1.59
C GLU A 152 -21.54 -3.69 -1.34
N LEU A 153 -20.49 -4.51 -1.47
CA LEU A 153 -19.10 -4.07 -1.40
C LEU A 153 -18.48 -4.05 -2.79
N SER A 154 -17.76 -2.99 -3.10
CA SER A 154 -16.87 -2.90 -4.25
C SER A 154 -15.43 -2.90 -3.78
N LEU A 155 -14.71 -3.96 -4.08
CA LEU A 155 -13.35 -4.22 -3.66
C LEU A 155 -12.42 -4.02 -4.85
N GLY A 156 -11.40 -3.17 -4.70
CA GLY A 156 -10.39 -2.91 -5.71
C GLY A 156 -9.06 -3.54 -5.35
N TYR A 157 -8.49 -4.30 -6.26
CA TYR A 157 -7.20 -4.97 -6.12
C TYR A 157 -6.22 -4.48 -7.17
N ARG A 158 -4.99 -4.12 -6.77
CA ARG A 158 -3.95 -3.74 -7.73
C ARG A 158 -3.54 -4.94 -8.57
N ALA A 159 -3.45 -4.73 -9.87
CA ALA A 159 -3.09 -5.77 -10.83
C ALA A 159 -2.14 -5.22 -11.90
N LEU A 160 -1.36 -6.11 -12.49
CA LEU A 160 -0.54 -5.84 -13.67
C LEU A 160 -1.14 -6.53 -14.89
N THR A 161 -1.30 -5.80 -15.97
CA THR A 161 -1.61 -6.41 -17.27
C THR A 161 -0.38 -7.14 -17.80
N ALA A 162 -0.61 -8.04 -18.78
CA ALA A 162 0.50 -8.56 -19.58
C ALA A 162 1.31 -7.39 -20.17
N PRO A 163 2.65 -7.54 -20.26
CA PRO A 163 3.48 -6.49 -20.79
C PRO A 163 3.03 -6.07 -22.19
N LEU A 164 2.67 -4.81 -22.34
CA LEU A 164 2.31 -4.22 -23.63
C LEU A 164 3.56 -3.70 -24.30
N PRO A 165 3.76 -4.01 -25.59
CA PRO A 165 4.90 -3.48 -26.35
C PRO A 165 4.70 -1.99 -26.65
N TRP A 166 5.73 -1.21 -26.38
CA TRP A 166 5.86 0.19 -26.74
C TRP A 166 7.10 0.36 -27.60
N LEU A 167 6.98 1.12 -28.69
CA LEU A 167 8.10 1.53 -29.50
C LEU A 167 8.46 2.98 -29.16
N ALA A 168 9.65 3.18 -28.62
CA ALA A 168 10.22 4.50 -28.44
C ALA A 168 11.17 4.77 -29.62
N THR A 169 11.01 5.90 -30.28
CA THR A 169 11.90 6.33 -31.40
C THR A 169 12.41 7.73 -31.14
N ALA A 170 13.69 7.94 -31.40
CA ALA A 170 14.30 9.26 -31.30
C ALA A 170 15.27 9.52 -32.45
N GLN A 171 15.31 10.75 -32.91
CA GLN A 171 16.37 11.25 -33.79
C GLN A 171 17.64 11.43 -32.96
N THR A 172 18.77 10.92 -33.44
CA THR A 172 20.03 10.91 -32.68
C THR A 172 20.46 12.33 -32.29
N THR A 173 20.46 13.27 -33.24
CA THR A 173 20.95 14.63 -32.98
C THR A 173 20.18 15.35 -31.88
N PRO A 174 18.83 15.47 -31.90
CA PRO A 174 18.09 16.13 -30.84
C PRO A 174 18.23 15.45 -29.47
N LEU A 175 18.26 14.11 -29.47
CA LEU A 175 18.40 13.37 -28.21
C LEU A 175 19.79 13.53 -27.61
N TRP A 176 20.83 13.43 -28.46
CA TRP A 176 22.22 13.64 -28.05
C TRP A 176 22.45 15.06 -27.49
N GLU A 177 21.94 16.08 -28.20
CA GLU A 177 22.03 17.47 -27.75
C GLU A 177 21.34 17.71 -26.41
N ALA A 178 20.16 17.12 -26.22
CA ALA A 178 19.43 17.22 -24.94
C ALA A 178 20.17 16.52 -23.78
N LEU A 179 20.70 15.33 -24.01
CA LEU A 179 21.51 14.60 -23.03
C LEU A 179 22.82 15.34 -22.73
N HIS A 180 23.52 15.80 -23.76
CA HIS A 180 24.77 16.52 -23.59
C HIS A 180 24.58 17.88 -22.90
N ALA A 181 23.44 18.56 -23.14
CA ALA A 181 23.11 19.79 -22.43
C ALA A 181 22.88 19.56 -20.93
N THR A 182 22.35 18.39 -20.55
CA THR A 182 22.06 18.04 -19.15
C THR A 182 23.29 17.48 -18.45
N LEU A 183 24.01 16.56 -19.10
CA LEU A 183 25.16 15.86 -18.52
C LEU A 183 26.47 16.66 -18.68
N GLY A 184 26.64 17.40 -19.78
CA GLY A 184 27.92 18.02 -20.14
C GLY A 184 28.89 17.06 -20.81
N SER A 185 30.16 17.43 -20.84
CA SER A 185 31.26 16.60 -21.35
C SER A 185 31.99 15.93 -20.18
N GLY A 186 32.22 14.63 -20.27
CA GLY A 186 32.96 13.86 -19.27
C GLY A 186 32.25 12.59 -18.86
N SER A 187 32.79 11.95 -17.84
CA SER A 187 32.22 10.74 -17.26
C SER A 187 31.14 11.06 -16.23
N HIS A 188 30.06 10.31 -16.23
CA HIS A 188 28.90 10.51 -15.38
C HIS A 188 28.53 9.22 -14.65
N PRO A 189 28.12 9.30 -13.38
CA PRO A 189 27.52 8.18 -12.68
C PRO A 189 26.23 7.71 -13.40
N VAL A 190 25.99 6.41 -13.44
CA VAL A 190 24.78 5.84 -14.05
C VAL A 190 23.49 6.49 -13.51
N ALA A 191 23.46 6.84 -12.23
CA ALA A 191 22.32 7.53 -11.62
C ALA A 191 22.05 8.92 -12.22
N GLU A 192 23.10 9.68 -12.58
CA GLU A 192 22.95 10.97 -13.26
C GLU A 192 22.42 10.79 -14.69
N VAL A 193 22.87 9.75 -15.38
CA VAL A 193 22.38 9.41 -16.72
C VAL A 193 20.89 9.08 -16.68
N VAL A 194 20.45 8.24 -15.74
CA VAL A 194 19.03 7.93 -15.56
C VAL A 194 18.23 9.19 -15.24
N ALA A 195 18.72 10.05 -14.36
CA ALA A 195 18.08 11.33 -14.05
C ALA A 195 18.00 12.26 -15.26
N ALA A 196 19.03 12.29 -16.11
CA ALA A 196 19.03 13.05 -17.36
C ALA A 196 17.96 12.54 -18.34
N PHE A 197 17.79 11.23 -18.46
CA PHE A 197 16.71 10.66 -19.27
C PHE A 197 15.32 11.00 -18.74
N LEU A 198 15.11 10.94 -17.41
CA LEU A 198 13.84 11.31 -16.79
C LEU A 198 13.49 12.79 -16.97
N SER A 199 14.49 13.66 -17.16
CA SER A 199 14.32 15.09 -17.40
C SER A 199 14.18 15.48 -18.87
N LEU A 200 14.26 14.51 -19.81
CA LEU A 200 14.17 14.80 -21.24
C LEU A 200 12.83 15.44 -21.62
N PRO A 201 12.85 16.46 -22.52
CA PRO A 201 11.62 16.99 -23.07
C PRO A 201 10.86 15.89 -23.83
N THR A 202 9.55 15.77 -23.58
CA THR A 202 8.70 14.75 -24.22
C THR A 202 8.72 14.80 -25.75
N ALA A 203 9.08 15.96 -26.34
CA ALA A 203 9.17 16.15 -27.79
C ALA A 203 10.39 15.48 -28.45
N VAL A 204 11.38 15.05 -27.66
CA VAL A 204 12.61 14.43 -28.21
C VAL A 204 12.43 12.95 -28.52
N ILE A 205 11.45 12.29 -27.85
CA ILE A 205 11.16 10.87 -28.01
C ILE A 205 9.72 10.71 -28.48
N SER A 206 9.54 10.01 -29.59
CA SER A 206 8.22 9.62 -30.07
C SER A 206 7.83 8.26 -29.53
N TRP A 207 6.63 8.16 -28.96
CA TRP A 207 6.09 6.95 -28.35
C TRP A 207 4.97 6.38 -29.20
N GLN A 208 5.01 5.10 -29.48
CA GLN A 208 3.95 4.37 -30.16
C GLN A 208 3.56 3.13 -29.35
N SER A 209 2.29 3.05 -28.97
CA SER A 209 1.70 1.86 -28.37
C SER A 209 1.12 0.96 -29.46
N PHE A 210 1.37 -0.34 -29.35
CA PHE A 210 0.73 -1.33 -30.23
C PHE A 210 -0.69 -1.72 -29.72
N ALA A 211 -1.11 -1.19 -28.57
CA ALA A 211 -2.45 -1.38 -28.01
C ALA A 211 -3.46 -0.28 -28.41
N GLY A 212 -3.07 0.66 -29.28
CA GLY A 212 -3.94 1.74 -29.77
C GLY A 212 -4.03 2.97 -28.84
N GLU A 213 -3.26 3.02 -27.77
CA GLU A 213 -3.15 4.21 -26.90
C GLU A 213 -2.26 5.25 -27.58
N THR A 214 -2.70 6.50 -27.64
CA THR A 214 -1.97 7.55 -28.37
C THR A 214 -0.95 8.31 -27.51
N THR A 215 -1.16 8.34 -26.19
CA THR A 215 -0.27 9.03 -25.24
C THR A 215 -0.14 8.24 -23.94
N PRO A 216 1.09 8.03 -23.46
CA PRO A 216 1.27 7.41 -22.15
C PRO A 216 0.80 8.34 -21.01
N THR A 217 0.28 7.76 -19.94
CA THR A 217 0.03 8.49 -18.69
C THR A 217 1.34 9.00 -18.09
N ALA A 218 1.29 9.99 -17.18
CA ALA A 218 2.50 10.52 -16.54
C ALA A 218 3.32 9.41 -15.82
N GLU A 219 2.63 8.51 -15.10
CA GLU A 219 3.25 7.36 -14.41
C GLU A 219 3.88 6.37 -15.41
N LEU A 220 3.18 6.09 -16.51
CA LEU A 220 3.70 5.24 -17.56
C LEU A 220 4.88 5.90 -18.28
N THR A 221 4.85 7.23 -18.47
CA THR A 221 5.95 7.98 -19.08
C THR A 221 7.22 7.88 -18.24
N GLU A 222 7.13 8.05 -16.92
CA GLU A 222 8.28 7.91 -16.01
C GLU A 222 8.88 6.49 -16.09
N THR A 223 8.03 5.47 -16.11
CA THR A 223 8.47 4.08 -16.21
C THR A 223 9.10 3.78 -17.56
N LEU A 224 8.52 4.30 -18.67
CA LEU A 224 9.08 4.19 -20.01
C LEU A 224 10.46 4.88 -20.11
N LEU A 225 10.59 6.09 -19.59
CA LEU A 225 11.85 6.84 -19.58
C LEU A 225 12.92 6.12 -18.74
N THR A 226 12.54 5.52 -17.61
CA THR A 226 13.46 4.73 -16.79
C THR A 226 13.97 3.52 -17.55
N GLN A 227 13.09 2.75 -18.18
CA GLN A 227 13.51 1.59 -18.98
C GLN A 227 14.31 2.01 -20.22
N LEU A 228 13.92 3.11 -20.85
CA LEU A 228 14.68 3.68 -21.95
C LEU A 228 16.10 4.04 -21.51
N ALA A 229 16.27 4.67 -20.35
CA ALA A 229 17.57 4.99 -19.80
C ALA A 229 18.46 3.74 -19.65
N HIS A 230 17.89 2.65 -19.12
CA HIS A 230 18.63 1.39 -18.99
C HIS A 230 19.03 0.80 -20.34
N HIS A 231 18.12 0.76 -21.32
CA HIS A 231 18.45 0.31 -22.66
C HIS A 231 19.47 1.22 -23.38
N ALA A 232 19.37 2.52 -23.14
CA ALA A 232 20.28 3.48 -23.75
C ALA A 232 21.69 3.42 -23.16
N LEU A 233 21.85 3.04 -21.87
CA LEU A 233 23.16 2.87 -21.25
C LEU A 233 24.05 1.89 -22.05
N GLU A 234 23.46 0.85 -22.64
CA GLU A 234 24.21 -0.13 -23.45
C GLU A 234 24.58 0.41 -24.84
N THR A 235 23.77 1.30 -25.41
CA THR A 235 23.90 1.72 -26.82
C THR A 235 24.48 3.12 -26.99
N TRP A 236 24.19 4.04 -26.07
CA TRP A 236 24.58 5.46 -26.17
C TRP A 236 25.76 5.83 -25.27
N PHE A 237 26.14 4.94 -24.36
CA PHE A 237 27.22 5.17 -23.42
C PHE A 237 28.29 4.11 -23.57
N GLU A 238 29.50 4.45 -23.22
CA GLU A 238 30.63 3.55 -23.09
C GLU A 238 31.17 3.61 -21.65
N GLU A 239 31.66 2.49 -21.16
CA GLU A 239 32.32 2.45 -19.86
C GLU A 239 33.52 3.38 -19.88
N TRP A 240 33.66 4.17 -18.84
CA TRP A 240 34.81 5.03 -18.70
C TRP A 240 35.99 4.25 -18.09
N ASP A 241 36.99 3.94 -18.92
CA ASP A 241 38.28 3.44 -18.46
C ASP A 241 39.05 4.62 -17.83
N ALA A 242 38.96 4.77 -16.51
CA ALA A 242 39.78 5.71 -15.79
C ALA A 242 41.24 5.19 -15.81
N ASP A 243 42.08 5.82 -16.59
CA ASP A 243 43.51 5.77 -16.30
C ASP A 243 43.72 6.34 -14.88
N LEU A 244 43.93 5.47 -13.91
CA LEU A 244 44.04 5.78 -12.47
C LEU A 244 45.19 6.72 -12.13
N THR A 245 45.94 7.23 -13.09
CA THR A 245 47.13 8.08 -12.93
C THR A 245 46.81 9.57 -12.74
N ASP A 246 45.59 10.05 -13.04
CA ASP A 246 45.28 11.49 -13.02
C ASP A 246 44.29 11.95 -11.94
N LEU A 247 44.12 11.20 -10.87
CA LEU A 247 43.31 11.67 -9.73
C LEU A 247 44.16 12.57 -8.82
N PRO A 248 43.85 13.87 -8.72
CA PRO A 248 44.51 14.73 -7.74
C PRO A 248 44.15 14.26 -6.33
N ASP A 249 45.20 14.08 -5.52
CA ASP A 249 45.13 13.85 -4.07
C ASP A 249 44.43 15.05 -3.39
N ARG A 250 43.12 15.02 -3.30
CA ARG A 250 42.33 15.97 -2.49
C ARG A 250 41.77 15.27 -1.27
N ASN A 251 42.45 15.49 -0.17
CA ASN A 251 41.92 15.33 1.18
C ASN A 251 40.85 16.41 1.43
N ASP A 252 39.63 16.18 1.00
CA ASP A 252 38.49 17.03 1.36
C ASP A 252 37.44 16.21 2.10
N THR A 253 37.40 16.46 3.40
CA THR A 253 36.38 16.04 4.35
C THR A 253 35.17 16.99 4.28
N ASP A 254 34.62 17.24 3.10
CA ASP A 254 33.40 18.01 2.99
C ASP A 254 32.17 17.11 3.12
N VAL A 255 31.57 17.17 4.30
CA VAL A 255 30.25 16.60 4.59
C VAL A 255 29.20 17.47 3.89
N ILE A 256 28.48 16.92 2.91
CA ILE A 256 27.35 17.60 2.29
C ILE A 256 26.23 17.73 3.34
N PRO A 257 25.73 18.95 3.61
CA PRO A 257 24.65 19.14 4.58
C PRO A 257 23.36 18.43 4.15
N ALA A 258 22.66 17.83 5.10
CA ALA A 258 21.46 17.01 4.95
C ALA A 258 20.20 17.71 4.35
N LYS A 259 20.35 18.80 3.60
CA LYS A 259 19.25 19.58 3.02
C LYS A 259 19.18 19.60 1.48
N ALA A 260 20.03 18.86 0.79
CA ALA A 260 19.98 18.78 -0.67
C ALA A 260 19.17 17.56 -1.13
N GLY A 261 17.86 17.68 -1.13
CA GLY A 261 16.96 16.77 -1.83
C GLY A 261 16.73 17.30 -3.25
N ILE A 262 16.73 16.41 -4.24
CA ILE A 262 16.37 16.75 -5.62
C ILE A 262 14.87 16.55 -5.78
N HIS A 263 14.14 17.62 -6.08
CA HIS A 263 12.72 17.58 -6.43
C HIS A 263 12.61 17.19 -7.92
N LEU A 264 12.15 15.98 -8.20
CA LEU A 264 11.78 15.53 -9.55
C LEU A 264 10.27 15.27 -9.59
N GLY A 265 9.51 16.25 -10.08
CA GLY A 265 8.07 16.16 -10.20
C GLY A 265 7.36 15.91 -8.85
N SER A 266 6.48 14.93 -8.76
CA SER A 266 5.76 14.54 -7.53
C SER A 266 6.53 13.54 -6.64
N ALA A 267 7.74 13.14 -7.01
CA ALA A 267 8.57 12.22 -6.23
C ALA A 267 9.78 12.96 -5.64
N TRP A 268 9.87 12.94 -4.31
CA TRP A 268 11.05 13.40 -3.59
C TRP A 268 12.01 12.20 -3.41
N ILE A 269 13.21 12.28 -3.98
CA ILE A 269 14.26 11.28 -3.76
C ILE A 269 15.16 11.87 -2.67
N PRO A 270 15.20 11.29 -1.46
CA PRO A 270 16.13 11.75 -0.44
C PRO A 270 17.56 11.50 -0.92
N ALA A 271 18.38 12.55 -0.96
CA ALA A 271 19.81 12.36 -1.06
C ALA A 271 20.28 11.61 0.19
N ASN A 272 21.04 10.52 0.00
CA ASN A 272 21.60 9.72 1.08
C ASN A 272 22.35 10.62 2.06
N ALA A 273 21.68 11.03 3.14
CA ALA A 273 22.27 11.84 4.19
C ALA A 273 23.27 10.98 4.97
N GLY A 274 24.56 11.23 4.76
CA GLY A 274 25.64 10.58 5.51
C GLY A 274 26.72 9.89 4.70
N MET A 275 26.63 9.83 3.38
CA MET A 275 27.72 9.34 2.55
C MET A 275 28.74 10.45 2.29
N THR A 276 30.01 10.19 2.57
CA THR A 276 31.10 11.06 2.16
C THR A 276 31.25 11.03 0.63
N THR A 277 31.68 12.14 0.04
CA THR A 277 31.93 12.27 -1.42
C THR A 277 32.82 11.13 -1.96
N ASN A 278 33.70 10.56 -1.13
CA ASN A 278 34.53 9.40 -1.47
C ASN A 278 33.75 8.08 -1.50
N GLN A 279 32.70 7.90 -0.69
CA GLN A 279 31.84 6.70 -0.76
C GLN A 279 30.95 6.70 -1.99
N LEU A 280 30.48 7.89 -2.42
CA LEU A 280 29.74 8.07 -3.69
C LEU A 280 30.64 7.84 -4.92
N LYS A 281 31.90 8.26 -4.87
CA LYS A 281 32.86 8.06 -5.96
C LYS A 281 33.29 6.59 -6.11
N ASN A 282 33.33 5.82 -5.04
CA ASN A 282 33.72 4.40 -5.07
C ASN A 282 32.59 3.44 -5.44
N GLN A 283 31.33 3.92 -5.56
CA GLN A 283 30.17 3.07 -5.91
C GLN A 283 29.59 3.33 -7.31
N ALA A 284 30.10 4.28 -8.07
CA ALA A 284 29.51 4.66 -9.34
C ALA A 284 30.34 4.10 -10.51
N ASN A 285 29.78 3.13 -11.23
CA ASN A 285 30.21 2.90 -12.60
C ASN A 285 30.01 4.21 -13.36
N GLN A 286 31.10 4.77 -13.86
CA GLN A 286 31.06 5.97 -14.66
C GLN A 286 30.96 5.56 -16.14
N VAL A 287 30.10 6.27 -16.86
CA VAL A 287 29.91 6.07 -18.28
C VAL A 287 30.05 7.39 -19.03
N ASN A 288 30.58 7.34 -20.23
CA ASN A 288 30.70 8.48 -21.13
C ASN A 288 29.65 8.42 -22.22
N LEU A 289 29.05 9.57 -22.54
CA LEU A 289 28.20 9.69 -23.70
C LEU A 289 29.07 9.51 -24.98
N ARG A 290 28.71 8.53 -25.80
CA ARG A 290 29.44 8.25 -27.08
C ARG A 290 29.39 9.45 -28.00
N PRO A 291 30.47 9.68 -28.81
CA PRO A 291 30.46 10.72 -29.82
C PRO A 291 29.32 10.53 -30.81
N ILE A 292 28.63 11.61 -31.16
CA ILE A 292 27.47 11.58 -32.06
C ILE A 292 27.78 10.90 -33.42
N SER A 293 29.02 11.01 -33.88
CA SER A 293 29.48 10.38 -35.13
C SER A 293 29.53 8.85 -35.11
N SER A 294 29.54 8.26 -33.90
CA SER A 294 29.55 6.80 -33.72
C SER A 294 28.14 6.21 -33.60
N LEU A 295 27.10 7.06 -33.54
CA LEU A 295 25.74 6.65 -33.34
C LEU A 295 24.95 6.62 -34.65
N PRO A 296 24.00 5.68 -34.83
CA PRO A 296 23.10 5.69 -35.98
C PRO A 296 22.18 6.93 -35.99
N PRO A 297 21.67 7.39 -37.17
CA PRO A 297 20.90 8.63 -37.26
C PRO A 297 19.56 8.61 -36.53
N THR A 298 19.03 7.43 -36.32
CA THR A 298 17.75 7.21 -35.59
C THR A 298 17.88 5.97 -34.72
N TYR A 299 17.35 6.06 -33.54
CA TYR A 299 17.25 4.93 -32.62
C TYR A 299 15.80 4.52 -32.42
N SER A 300 15.60 3.21 -32.22
CA SER A 300 14.32 2.61 -31.85
C SER A 300 14.53 1.60 -30.75
N TRP A 301 13.69 1.69 -29.71
CA TRP A 301 13.71 0.79 -28.58
C TRP A 301 12.36 0.09 -28.46
N ASP A 302 12.37 -1.23 -28.41
CA ASP A 302 11.20 -2.06 -28.11
C ASP A 302 11.13 -2.29 -26.60
N LEU A 303 10.15 -1.66 -25.97
CA LEU A 303 9.97 -1.69 -24.52
C LEU A 303 8.70 -2.49 -24.20
N ARG A 304 8.81 -3.40 -23.24
CA ARG A 304 7.69 -4.23 -22.81
C ARG A 304 7.41 -3.94 -21.35
N LEU A 305 6.33 -3.22 -21.09
CA LEU A 305 5.96 -2.80 -19.75
C LEU A 305 4.59 -3.33 -19.35
N PRO A 306 4.48 -3.90 -18.15
CA PRO A 306 3.19 -4.15 -17.54
C PRO A 306 2.55 -2.81 -17.16
N ARG A 307 1.24 -2.69 -17.37
CA ARG A 307 0.46 -1.54 -16.93
C ARG A 307 -0.22 -1.86 -15.62
N LEU A 308 -0.08 -0.95 -14.65
CA LEU A 308 -0.85 -0.98 -13.42
C LEU A 308 -2.33 -0.75 -13.73
N THR A 309 -3.17 -1.58 -13.17
CA THR A 309 -4.63 -1.47 -13.26
C THR A 309 -5.26 -1.91 -11.93
N THR A 310 -6.57 -1.74 -11.83
CA THR A 310 -7.33 -2.20 -10.66
C THR A 310 -8.38 -3.20 -11.13
N VAL A 311 -8.35 -4.39 -10.54
CA VAL A 311 -9.43 -5.37 -10.69
C VAL A 311 -10.51 -5.02 -9.67
N GLN A 312 -11.72 -4.74 -10.16
CA GLN A 312 -12.88 -4.52 -9.30
C GLN A 312 -13.62 -5.84 -9.08
N HIS A 313 -13.97 -6.09 -7.84
CA HIS A 313 -14.75 -7.26 -7.43
C HIS A 313 -15.89 -6.83 -6.53
N THR A 314 -17.10 -7.26 -6.85
CA THR A 314 -18.29 -6.85 -6.11
C THR A 314 -18.86 -8.05 -5.38
N LEU A 315 -19.12 -7.88 -4.10
CA LEU A 315 -19.75 -8.88 -3.23
C LEU A 315 -20.99 -8.27 -2.58
N THR A 316 -21.97 -9.11 -2.31
CA THR A 316 -23.20 -8.74 -1.61
C THR A 316 -23.35 -9.56 -0.34
N TRP A 317 -23.90 -8.92 0.70
CA TRP A 317 -24.27 -9.56 1.95
C TRP A 317 -25.69 -9.15 2.34
N SER A 318 -26.51 -10.13 2.77
CA SER A 318 -27.94 -9.92 3.03
C SER A 318 -28.21 -9.58 4.50
N VAL A 319 -28.63 -8.35 4.75
CA VAL A 319 -29.16 -7.91 6.06
C VAL A 319 -30.46 -8.65 6.38
N THR A 320 -31.27 -8.90 5.35
CA THR A 320 -32.56 -9.62 5.50
C THR A 320 -32.37 -11.03 6.00
N GLU A 321 -31.37 -11.76 5.49
CA GLU A 321 -31.06 -13.11 5.95
C GLU A 321 -30.62 -13.13 7.42
N LEU A 322 -29.77 -12.17 7.85
CA LEU A 322 -29.41 -12.02 9.26
C LEU A 322 -30.66 -11.78 10.11
N TYR A 323 -31.54 -10.84 9.70
CA TYR A 323 -32.75 -10.53 10.43
C TYR A 323 -33.67 -11.73 10.60
N GLN A 324 -33.84 -12.52 9.54
CA GLN A 324 -34.69 -13.72 9.54
C GLN A 324 -34.06 -14.90 10.35
N ALA A 325 -32.74 -14.99 10.39
CA ALA A 325 -32.04 -16.02 11.14
C ALA A 325 -32.13 -15.79 12.68
N LEU A 326 -32.39 -14.57 13.11
CA LEU A 326 -32.54 -14.23 14.53
C LEU A 326 -33.93 -14.61 15.03
N THR A 327 -34.01 -15.74 15.72
CA THR A 327 -35.27 -16.23 16.30
C THR A 327 -35.54 -15.69 17.71
N ASP A 328 -34.53 -15.18 18.41
CA ASP A 328 -34.66 -14.57 19.73
C ASP A 328 -35.03 -13.08 19.61
N PRO A 329 -36.23 -12.66 20.05
CA PRO A 329 -36.65 -11.27 20.01
C PRO A 329 -35.72 -10.31 20.77
N ALA A 330 -35.05 -10.76 21.83
CA ALA A 330 -34.13 -9.94 22.61
C ALA A 330 -32.86 -9.64 21.81
N GLN A 331 -32.31 -10.63 21.11
CA GLN A 331 -31.18 -10.44 20.22
C GLN A 331 -31.58 -9.57 19.02
N GLN A 332 -32.74 -9.80 18.42
CA GLN A 332 -33.25 -9.00 17.34
C GLN A 332 -33.40 -7.53 17.76
N GLN A 333 -33.98 -7.25 18.92
CA GLN A 333 -34.10 -5.89 19.44
C GLN A 333 -32.73 -5.24 19.73
N LYS A 334 -31.74 -6.03 20.10
CA LYS A 334 -30.39 -5.54 20.36
C LYS A 334 -29.65 -5.13 19.08
N LEU A 335 -29.77 -5.92 18.03
CA LEU A 335 -29.07 -5.68 16.74
C LEU A 335 -29.86 -4.75 15.81
N PHE A 336 -31.18 -4.78 15.92
CA PHE A 336 -32.11 -4.00 15.09
C PHE A 336 -33.03 -3.10 15.97
N PRO A 337 -32.48 -2.24 16.83
CA PRO A 337 -33.32 -1.40 17.66
C PRO A 337 -34.16 -0.44 16.83
N VAL A 338 -35.37 -0.20 17.31
CA VAL A 338 -36.29 0.80 16.76
C VAL A 338 -36.52 1.87 17.80
N VAL A 339 -36.31 3.12 17.44
CA VAL A 339 -36.63 4.26 18.30
C VAL A 339 -37.98 4.81 17.90
N GLY A 340 -38.95 4.67 18.77
CA GLY A 340 -40.26 5.27 18.61
C GLY A 340 -40.30 6.75 18.99
N THR A 341 -41.50 7.32 18.94
CA THR A 341 -41.76 8.69 19.36
C THR A 341 -41.34 8.92 20.80
N LEU A 342 -40.59 10.00 21.06
CA LEU A 342 -40.27 10.42 22.42
C LEU A 342 -41.55 10.90 23.13
N SER A 343 -41.90 10.25 24.21
CA SER A 343 -42.99 10.66 25.05
C SER A 343 -42.49 11.34 26.34
N PRO A 344 -43.17 12.40 26.82
CA PRO A 344 -42.77 13.04 28.07
C PRO A 344 -42.71 12.03 29.23
N PHE A 345 -41.69 12.15 30.04
CA PHE A 345 -41.44 11.30 31.21
C PHE A 345 -41.28 9.80 30.90
N ALA A 346 -41.21 9.42 29.63
CA ALA A 346 -40.87 8.07 29.21
C ALA A 346 -39.35 7.86 29.19
N PRO A 347 -38.91 6.61 29.34
CA PRO A 347 -37.50 6.28 29.15
C PRO A 347 -37.12 6.46 27.67
N ALA A 348 -36.01 7.19 27.44
CA ALA A 348 -35.37 7.35 26.14
C ALA A 348 -33.98 6.68 26.21
N THR A 349 -33.65 5.89 25.20
CA THR A 349 -32.35 5.20 25.15
C THR A 349 -31.46 5.88 24.12
N VAL A 350 -30.28 6.31 24.56
CA VAL A 350 -29.21 6.82 23.71
C VAL A 350 -28.27 5.69 23.37
N HIS A 351 -27.97 5.52 22.10
CA HIS A 351 -26.99 4.58 21.59
C HIS A 351 -25.71 5.33 21.18
N LEU A 352 -24.57 4.84 21.67
CA LEU A 352 -23.26 5.32 21.26
C LEU A 352 -22.67 4.25 20.36
N VAL A 353 -22.35 4.61 19.13
CA VAL A 353 -21.85 3.69 18.11
C VAL A 353 -20.47 4.13 17.68
N ASN A 354 -19.47 3.29 17.91
CA ASN A 354 -18.11 3.58 17.53
C ASN A 354 -17.85 3.16 16.07
N SER A 355 -17.44 4.12 15.27
CA SER A 355 -17.05 3.96 13.86
C SER A 355 -15.56 4.28 13.62
N LEU A 356 -14.78 4.57 14.70
CA LEU A 356 -13.35 4.85 14.56
C LEU A 356 -12.55 3.55 14.42
N PRO A 357 -11.53 3.53 13.57
CA PRO A 357 -10.58 2.43 13.52
C PRO A 357 -9.66 2.49 14.75
N PHE A 358 -9.69 1.46 15.59
CA PHE A 358 -8.78 1.33 16.72
C PHE A 358 -7.53 0.57 16.33
N ASP A 359 -6.40 1.24 16.47
CA ASP A 359 -5.09 0.62 16.44
C ASP A 359 -4.39 0.97 17.77
N PRO A 360 -4.12 0.01 18.66
CA PRO A 360 -3.49 0.28 19.97
C PRO A 360 -2.11 0.95 19.86
N ALA A 361 -1.46 0.86 18.70
CA ALA A 361 -0.20 1.55 18.43
C ALA A 361 -0.39 3.07 18.31
N PHE A 362 -1.61 3.54 17.99
CA PHE A 362 -1.89 4.97 17.77
C PHE A 362 -3.07 5.48 18.60
N LEU A 363 -4.22 4.80 18.54
CA LEU A 363 -5.42 5.15 19.29
C LEU A 363 -5.74 4.04 20.27
N ARG A 364 -5.41 4.26 21.55
CA ARG A 364 -5.57 3.24 22.59
C ARG A 364 -6.98 3.18 23.15
N GLN A 365 -7.58 4.34 23.32
CA GLN A 365 -8.87 4.47 24.00
C GLN A 365 -9.54 5.78 23.65
N VAL A 366 -10.85 5.73 23.56
CA VAL A 366 -11.70 6.92 23.43
C VAL A 366 -12.70 6.93 24.57
N GLN A 367 -12.73 8.03 25.32
CA GLN A 367 -13.77 8.32 26.30
C GLN A 367 -14.75 9.31 25.68
N VAL A 368 -16.03 8.98 25.73
CA VAL A 368 -17.12 9.86 25.26
C VAL A 368 -17.95 10.29 26.45
N ASP A 369 -17.99 11.59 26.69
CA ASP A 369 -18.88 12.18 27.68
C ASP A 369 -20.12 12.71 26.99
N VAL A 370 -21.29 12.20 27.38
CA VAL A 370 -22.58 12.64 26.84
C VAL A 370 -23.27 13.54 27.87
N ARG A 371 -23.61 14.75 27.42
CA ARG A 371 -24.46 15.67 28.15
C ARG A 371 -25.90 15.49 27.70
N TYR A 372 -26.83 15.34 28.60
CA TYR A 372 -28.26 15.16 28.31
C TYR A 372 -29.14 15.92 29.31
N PRO A 373 -30.39 16.25 28.96
CA PRO A 373 -31.28 17.01 29.81
C PRO A 373 -31.72 16.20 31.01
N GLY A 374 -31.60 16.77 32.20
CA GLY A 374 -32.15 16.20 33.43
C GLY A 374 -33.57 16.67 33.71
N LEU A 375 -34.34 15.91 34.50
CA LEU A 375 -35.73 16.23 34.84
C LEU A 375 -35.94 17.60 35.52
N THR A 376 -34.90 18.10 36.19
CA THR A 376 -34.91 19.41 36.85
C THR A 376 -34.42 20.55 36.00
N GLY A 377 -34.19 20.33 34.70
CA GLY A 377 -33.57 21.30 33.79
C GLY A 377 -32.05 21.45 33.93
N VAL A 378 -31.44 20.78 34.89
CA VAL A 378 -30.00 20.77 35.04
C VAL A 378 -29.41 19.68 34.17
N PRO A 379 -28.44 20.02 33.27
CA PRO A 379 -27.77 19.03 32.44
C PRO A 379 -27.11 17.91 33.27
N GLN A 380 -27.26 16.70 32.77
CA GLN A 380 -26.64 15.50 33.35
C GLN A 380 -25.53 15.01 32.40
N TYR A 381 -24.60 14.21 32.97
CA TYR A 381 -23.46 13.70 32.20
C TYR A 381 -23.30 12.21 32.45
N ARG A 382 -22.93 11.49 31.37
CA ARG A 382 -22.45 10.11 31.43
C ARG A 382 -21.21 9.93 30.57
N SER A 383 -20.31 9.08 31.07
CA SER A 383 -19.06 8.79 30.39
C SER A 383 -19.01 7.32 29.95
N PHE A 384 -18.55 7.09 28.74
CA PHE A 384 -18.39 5.77 28.14
C PHE A 384 -16.98 5.64 27.59
N THR A 385 -16.44 4.44 27.64
CA THR A 385 -15.09 4.16 27.18
C THR A 385 -15.12 3.12 26.07
N PHE A 386 -14.44 3.42 24.95
CA PHE A 386 -14.28 2.55 23.81
C PHE A 386 -12.79 2.25 23.61
N ASN A 387 -12.48 0.99 23.33
CA ASN A 387 -11.12 0.50 23.08
C ASN A 387 -11.08 -0.50 21.89
N GLY A 388 -12.05 -0.43 21.01
CA GLY A 388 -12.19 -1.32 19.87
C GLY A 388 -12.89 -2.66 20.15
N SER A 389 -13.07 -3.04 21.44
CA SER A 389 -13.69 -4.33 21.76
C SER A 389 -15.22 -4.31 21.77
N GLN A 390 -15.81 -3.15 22.05
CA GLN A 390 -17.26 -2.96 22.10
C GLN A 390 -17.66 -1.83 21.17
N PRO A 391 -18.23 -2.13 20.01
CA PRO A 391 -18.59 -1.09 19.04
C PRO A 391 -19.82 -0.28 19.46
N VAL A 392 -20.71 -0.83 20.29
CA VAL A 392 -21.95 -0.18 20.68
C VAL A 392 -22.12 -0.22 22.18
N GLN A 393 -22.45 0.94 22.77
CA GLN A 393 -22.89 1.08 24.14
C GLN A 393 -24.18 1.89 24.19
N SER A 394 -24.97 1.77 25.26
CA SER A 394 -26.22 2.51 25.39
C SER A 394 -26.52 2.88 26.84
N PHE A 395 -27.35 3.90 27.01
CA PHE A 395 -27.91 4.24 28.30
C PHE A 395 -29.32 4.78 28.17
N THR A 396 -30.10 4.60 29.18
CA THR A 396 -31.48 5.12 29.26
C THR A 396 -31.56 6.27 30.24
N PHE A 397 -32.32 7.30 29.89
CA PHE A 397 -32.66 8.42 30.75
C PHE A 397 -34.15 8.73 30.59
N THR A 398 -34.72 9.44 31.54
CA THR A 398 -36.13 9.88 31.46
C THR A 398 -36.20 11.19 30.70
N TYR A 399 -36.96 11.23 29.61
CA TYR A 399 -37.14 12.44 28.77
C TYR A 399 -37.98 13.48 29.57
N PRO A 400 -37.45 14.72 29.73
CA PRO A 400 -38.06 15.64 30.70
C PRO A 400 -39.42 16.25 30.29
N ALA A 401 -39.62 16.59 29.03
CA ALA A 401 -40.87 17.13 28.51
C ALA A 401 -40.87 17.33 26.98
N LEU A 402 -42.05 17.34 26.34
CA LEU A 402 -42.20 17.56 24.91
C LEU A 402 -41.82 18.97 24.42
N THR A 403 -41.88 19.97 25.31
CA THR A 403 -41.56 21.36 24.99
C THR A 403 -40.07 21.68 25.08
N THR A 404 -39.28 20.76 25.63
CA THR A 404 -37.83 20.91 25.75
C THR A 404 -37.17 20.18 24.57
N PRO A 405 -36.43 20.87 23.70
CA PRO A 405 -35.66 20.19 22.65
C PRO A 405 -34.73 19.13 23.26
N LEU A 406 -34.50 18.06 22.54
CA LEU A 406 -33.54 17.06 22.93
C LEU A 406 -32.13 17.68 22.83
N ASP A 407 -31.67 18.31 23.93
CA ASP A 407 -30.34 18.91 24.01
C ASP A 407 -29.32 17.83 24.42
N LEU A 408 -28.95 17.03 23.44
CA LEU A 408 -27.82 16.10 23.57
C LEU A 408 -26.56 16.75 23.01
N ALA A 409 -25.46 16.56 23.73
CA ALA A 409 -24.16 16.94 23.22
C ALA A 409 -23.13 15.89 23.68
N ALA A 410 -22.20 15.58 22.81
CA ALA A 410 -21.11 14.67 23.10
C ALA A 410 -19.76 15.37 22.97
N ARG A 411 -18.82 14.98 23.82
CA ARG A 411 -17.41 15.32 23.64
C ARG A 411 -16.57 14.08 23.72
N LEU A 412 -15.47 14.12 22.99
CA LEU A 412 -14.55 13.02 22.90
C LEU A 412 -13.22 13.38 23.56
N THR A 413 -12.68 12.43 24.30
CA THR A 413 -11.31 12.46 24.83
C THR A 413 -10.59 11.20 24.37
N ALA A 414 -9.64 11.35 23.45
CA ALA A 414 -8.85 10.24 22.93
C ALA A 414 -7.51 10.13 23.67
N THR A 415 -7.10 8.91 23.96
CA THR A 415 -5.76 8.58 24.46
C THR A 415 -4.95 8.02 23.31
N LEU A 416 -4.00 8.83 22.82
CA LEU A 416 -3.13 8.49 21.71
C LEU A 416 -1.82 7.89 22.23
N ALA A 417 -1.22 6.99 21.45
CA ALA A 417 0.14 6.56 21.70
C ALA A 417 1.12 7.74 21.52
N PRO A 418 2.27 7.75 22.21
CA PRO A 418 3.25 8.81 22.04
C PRO A 418 3.84 8.77 20.63
N LYS A 419 4.10 9.96 20.04
CA LYS A 419 4.81 10.07 18.77
C LYS A 419 6.16 9.34 18.86
N GLY A 420 6.44 8.46 17.89
CA GLY A 420 7.66 7.64 17.89
C GLY A 420 7.70 6.51 18.94
N GLY A 421 6.60 6.18 19.60
CA GLY A 421 6.49 5.03 20.51
C GLY A 421 7.12 5.22 21.90
N ILE A 422 7.80 6.34 22.16
CA ILE A 422 8.51 6.62 23.40
C ILE A 422 7.90 7.84 24.10
N GLY A 423 7.51 7.70 25.37
CA GLY A 423 6.99 8.80 26.17
C GLY A 423 5.62 8.52 26.81
N TRP A 424 4.99 9.57 27.33
CA TRP A 424 3.66 9.48 27.90
C TRP A 424 2.60 9.55 26.81
N PRO A 425 1.47 8.82 26.94
CA PRO A 425 0.34 8.94 26.03
C PRO A 425 -0.12 10.39 25.91
N ALA A 426 -0.36 10.85 24.70
CA ALA A 426 -0.95 12.15 24.46
C ALA A 426 -2.47 12.06 24.66
N VAL A 427 -3.06 13.11 25.19
CA VAL A 427 -4.51 13.21 25.36
C VAL A 427 -5.02 14.27 24.42
N TRP A 428 -5.86 13.86 23.48
CA TRP A 428 -6.59 14.75 22.59
C TRP A 428 -8.02 14.92 23.10
N ARG A 429 -8.51 16.15 23.21
CA ARG A 429 -9.84 16.44 23.69
C ARG A 429 -10.53 17.45 22.80
N ARG A 430 -11.76 17.16 22.45
CA ARG A 430 -12.64 18.08 21.73
C ARG A 430 -13.72 18.63 22.68
N ASP A 431 -14.24 19.81 22.38
CA ASP A 431 -15.37 20.39 23.10
C ASP A 431 -16.67 19.67 22.79
N PHE A 432 -17.72 19.94 23.56
CA PHE A 432 -19.04 19.38 23.34
C PHE A 432 -19.61 19.82 22.00
N VAL A 433 -19.96 18.83 21.19
CA VAL A 433 -20.63 18.99 19.89
C VAL A 433 -22.09 18.58 20.06
N PRO A 434 -23.07 19.37 19.58
CA PRO A 434 -24.47 18.97 19.58
C PRO A 434 -24.68 17.68 18.80
N VAL A 435 -25.52 16.81 19.31
CA VAL A 435 -25.89 15.54 18.66
C VAL A 435 -27.38 15.60 18.30
N THR A 436 -27.71 15.25 17.08
CA THR A 436 -29.08 15.16 16.60
C THR A 436 -29.63 13.76 16.81
N GLY A 437 -30.80 13.66 17.48
CA GLY A 437 -31.44 12.38 17.73
C GLY A 437 -30.86 11.62 18.95
N LEU A 438 -31.12 10.32 19.04
CA LEU A 438 -30.74 9.44 20.13
C LEU A 438 -29.52 8.54 19.78
N VAL A 439 -28.78 8.89 18.75
CA VAL A 439 -27.54 8.20 18.36
C VAL A 439 -26.37 9.16 18.44
N VAL A 440 -25.34 8.73 19.12
CA VAL A 440 -24.04 9.37 19.12
C VAL A 440 -23.11 8.51 18.27
N GLU A 441 -22.93 8.86 17.01
CA GLU A 441 -21.91 8.23 16.18
C GLU A 441 -20.54 8.79 16.56
N ILE A 442 -19.62 7.90 16.94
CA ILE A 442 -18.24 8.25 17.29
C ILE A 442 -17.43 8.04 16.03
N ASP A 443 -17.46 9.03 15.18
CA ASP A 443 -16.81 9.08 13.86
C ASP A 443 -15.62 10.04 13.85
N ARG A 444 -15.03 10.22 12.67
CA ARG A 444 -13.92 11.15 12.44
C ARG A 444 -14.31 12.60 12.74
N GLU A 445 -15.55 12.98 12.41
CA GLU A 445 -16.06 14.32 12.62
C GLU A 445 -16.22 14.62 14.13
N LEU A 446 -16.89 13.75 14.87
CA LEU A 446 -17.01 13.89 16.33
C LEU A 446 -15.63 13.86 17.01
N ALA A 447 -14.73 13.00 16.54
CA ALA A 447 -13.39 12.89 17.08
C ALA A 447 -12.50 14.11 16.74
N GLY A 448 -12.76 14.79 15.64
CA GLY A 448 -11.91 15.87 15.10
C GLY A 448 -10.52 15.34 14.77
N MET A 449 -10.44 14.13 14.23
CA MET A 449 -9.20 13.51 13.81
C MET A 449 -9.40 12.69 12.55
N GLU A 450 -8.36 12.63 11.74
CA GLU A 450 -8.28 11.83 10.55
C GLU A 450 -7.43 10.57 10.77
N PHE A 451 -7.50 9.64 9.82
CA PHE A 451 -6.76 8.38 9.89
C PHE A 451 -6.08 8.10 8.55
N VAL A 452 -4.78 7.87 8.59
CA VAL A 452 -4.04 7.32 7.44
C VAL A 452 -3.98 5.82 7.61
N GLN A 453 -4.61 5.09 6.68
CA GLN A 453 -4.61 3.63 6.67
C GLN A 453 -3.48 3.15 5.76
N VAL A 454 -2.67 2.21 6.27
CA VAL A 454 -1.57 1.58 5.53
C VAL A 454 -1.72 0.08 5.62
N ALA A 455 -1.67 -0.58 4.47
CA ALA A 455 -1.66 -2.03 4.34
C ALA A 455 -0.40 -2.48 3.59
N VAL A 456 0.18 -3.59 3.99
CA VAL A 456 1.37 -4.18 3.37
C VAL A 456 1.06 -5.59 2.89
N GLU A 457 1.46 -5.90 1.67
CA GLU A 457 1.30 -7.24 1.10
C GLU A 457 2.10 -8.28 1.89
N GLY A 458 1.44 -9.35 2.34
CA GLY A 458 2.03 -10.35 3.24
C GLY A 458 3.31 -11.00 2.70
N MET A 459 3.44 -11.09 1.37
CA MET A 459 4.64 -11.64 0.71
C MET A 459 5.92 -10.85 0.96
N ILE A 460 5.82 -9.57 1.27
CA ILE A 460 6.98 -8.74 1.61
C ILE A 460 7.68 -9.29 2.85
N PHE A 461 6.93 -9.87 3.78
CA PHE A 461 7.45 -10.38 5.04
C PHE A 461 8.20 -11.72 4.91
N THR A 462 8.21 -12.35 3.74
CA THR A 462 9.09 -13.51 3.47
C THR A 462 10.56 -13.09 3.42
N ASP A 463 10.83 -11.92 2.86
CA ASP A 463 12.19 -11.39 2.70
C ASP A 463 12.60 -10.45 3.86
N THR A 464 11.60 -9.80 4.49
CA THR A 464 11.82 -8.81 5.54
C THR A 464 10.81 -9.03 6.67
N PRO A 465 11.20 -9.57 7.83
CA PRO A 465 10.26 -9.96 8.88
C PRO A 465 9.49 -8.77 9.48
N GLN A 466 10.02 -7.56 9.33
CA GLN A 466 9.42 -6.33 9.83
C GLN A 466 9.70 -5.16 8.88
N LEU A 467 8.67 -4.37 8.59
CA LEU A 467 8.78 -3.08 7.92
C LEU A 467 8.53 -1.95 8.91
N ASN A 468 9.41 -0.97 8.92
CA ASN A 468 9.19 0.27 9.67
C ASN A 468 8.61 1.33 8.75
N LEU A 469 7.49 1.88 9.19
CA LEU A 469 6.85 3.00 8.53
C LEU A 469 7.08 4.26 9.35
N THR A 470 7.30 5.38 8.67
CA THR A 470 7.25 6.70 9.27
C THR A 470 6.34 7.59 8.44
N LEU A 471 5.46 8.31 9.11
CA LEU A 471 4.53 9.26 8.51
C LEU A 471 5.04 10.67 8.76
N TRP A 472 5.16 11.45 7.71
CA TRP A 472 5.68 12.81 7.76
C TRP A 472 4.71 13.80 7.13
N GLN A 473 4.61 15.00 7.71
CA GLN A 473 3.89 16.13 7.18
C GLN A 473 4.80 17.37 7.26
N GLU A 474 4.93 18.12 6.16
CA GLU A 474 5.72 19.36 6.09
C GLU A 474 7.15 19.26 6.66
N GLY A 475 7.74 18.06 6.61
CA GLY A 475 9.09 17.78 7.11
C GLY A 475 9.17 17.43 8.60
N GLU A 476 8.03 17.30 9.29
CA GLU A 476 7.94 16.83 10.67
C GLU A 476 7.44 15.39 10.74
N LEU A 477 8.03 14.61 11.66
CA LEU A 477 7.60 13.24 11.94
C LEU A 477 6.29 13.27 12.72
N GLU A 478 5.21 12.73 12.11
CA GLU A 478 3.90 12.62 12.76
C GLU A 478 3.72 11.29 13.49
N ALA A 479 4.17 10.19 12.90
CA ALA A 479 4.03 8.87 13.47
C ALA A 479 5.08 7.88 12.97
N ALA A 480 5.28 6.80 13.73
CA ALA A 480 6.07 5.64 13.33
C ALA A 480 5.34 4.36 13.70
N ALA A 481 5.39 3.36 12.83
CA ALA A 481 4.80 2.04 13.02
C ALA A 481 5.76 0.95 12.55
N ALA A 482 5.64 -0.22 13.16
CA ALA A 482 6.30 -1.44 12.71
C ALA A 482 5.23 -2.44 12.26
N LEU A 483 5.26 -2.83 11.00
CA LEU A 483 4.36 -3.84 10.43
C LEU A 483 5.08 -5.17 10.30
N THR A 484 4.35 -6.26 10.50
CA THR A 484 4.84 -7.63 10.43
C THR A 484 3.82 -8.51 9.72
N ALA A 485 4.16 -9.74 9.42
CA ALA A 485 3.21 -10.71 8.84
C ALA A 485 1.96 -10.94 9.70
N VAL A 486 2.07 -10.78 11.03
CA VAL A 486 0.93 -10.94 11.96
C VAL A 486 0.07 -9.68 12.01
N SER A 487 0.67 -8.51 11.79
CA SER A 487 -0.01 -7.20 11.77
C SER A 487 0.42 -6.43 10.52
N PRO A 488 -0.13 -6.79 9.33
CA PRO A 488 0.27 -6.20 8.07
C PRO A 488 -0.42 -4.87 7.77
N THR A 489 -1.30 -4.41 8.65
CA THR A 489 -2.09 -3.19 8.48
C THR A 489 -2.00 -2.30 9.70
N THR A 490 -2.18 -1.00 9.50
CA THR A 490 -2.26 -0.02 10.59
C THR A 490 -3.18 1.14 10.20
N ALA A 491 -3.78 1.79 11.21
CA ALA A 491 -4.56 3.01 11.06
C ALA A 491 -3.99 4.10 11.98
N ILE A 492 -3.25 5.02 11.41
CA ILE A 492 -2.55 6.08 12.12
C ILE A 492 -3.52 7.22 12.41
N ALA A 493 -3.80 7.48 13.68
CA ALA A 493 -4.68 8.55 14.12
C ALA A 493 -3.96 9.91 14.15
N LEU A 494 -4.56 10.90 13.50
CA LEU A 494 -4.01 12.24 13.31
C LEU A 494 -5.00 13.30 13.83
N PRO A 495 -4.84 13.78 15.04
CA PRO A 495 -5.71 14.81 15.61
C PRO A 495 -5.50 16.16 14.90
N ASN A 496 -6.59 16.93 14.80
CA ASN A 496 -6.59 18.29 14.26
C ASN A 496 -6.09 18.41 12.80
N THR A 497 -6.27 17.34 12.03
CA THR A 497 -5.84 17.26 10.63
C THR A 497 -7.05 17.36 9.71
N GLY A 498 -6.92 18.03 8.57
CA GLY A 498 -7.95 18.05 7.53
C GLY A 498 -7.87 16.82 6.62
N ALA A 499 -9.00 16.43 6.05
CA ALA A 499 -9.09 15.27 5.15
C ALA A 499 -8.20 15.39 3.89
N ASP A 500 -7.91 16.62 3.45
CA ASP A 500 -7.08 16.91 2.27
C ASP A 500 -5.59 17.11 2.59
N ALA A 501 -5.19 16.95 3.86
CA ALA A 501 -3.80 17.10 4.26
C ALA A 501 -2.93 16.04 3.58
N THR A 502 -1.80 16.47 3.02
CA THR A 502 -0.87 15.58 2.34
C THR A 502 0.19 15.07 3.30
N PHE A 503 0.37 13.78 3.32
CA PHE A 503 1.37 13.07 4.10
C PHE A 503 2.30 12.27 3.19
N TYR A 504 3.50 12.01 3.72
CA TYR A 504 4.49 11.14 3.10
C TYR A 504 4.73 9.93 3.99
N VAL A 505 4.45 8.75 3.45
CA VAL A 505 4.73 7.47 4.10
C VAL A 505 6.08 6.97 3.61
N TYR A 506 7.04 6.89 4.51
CA TYR A 506 8.36 6.33 4.24
C TYR A 506 8.45 4.92 4.80
N VAL A 507 9.09 4.03 4.04
CA VAL A 507 9.22 2.61 4.38
C VAL A 507 10.70 2.23 4.50
N GLY A 508 11.07 1.65 5.64
CA GLY A 508 12.41 1.18 5.95
C GLY A 508 12.43 -0.29 6.43
N ASP A 509 13.61 -0.86 6.51
CA ASP A 509 13.83 -2.27 6.90
C ASP A 509 14.02 -2.49 8.42
N GLY A 510 13.80 -1.49 9.22
CA GLY A 510 14.00 -1.58 10.67
C GLY A 510 15.44 -1.44 11.14
N SER A 511 16.40 -1.35 10.24
CA SER A 511 17.83 -1.20 10.58
C SER A 511 18.21 0.22 11.03
N GLY A 512 17.26 1.15 11.04
CA GLY A 512 17.48 2.58 11.32
C GLY A 512 18.23 3.31 10.20
N LYS A 513 18.46 2.66 9.07
CA LYS A 513 19.01 3.26 7.87
C LYS A 513 17.89 3.85 7.03
N ASP A 514 18.25 4.76 6.16
CA ASP A 514 17.34 5.58 5.35
C ASP A 514 16.17 4.81 4.71
N ALA A 515 15.02 5.47 4.64
CA ALA A 515 13.86 4.93 3.96
C ALA A 515 14.18 4.61 2.50
N LYS A 516 13.78 3.41 2.07
CA LYS A 516 14.04 2.92 0.71
C LYS A 516 12.87 3.17 -0.25
N PHE A 517 11.72 3.52 0.28
CA PHE A 517 10.49 3.78 -0.48
C PHE A 517 9.69 4.89 0.18
N CYS A 518 9.06 5.74 -0.64
CA CYS A 518 8.20 6.82 -0.18
C CYS A 518 6.96 6.94 -1.08
N VAL A 519 5.81 7.16 -0.46
CA VAL A 519 4.56 7.44 -1.18
C VAL A 519 3.83 8.59 -0.51
N SER A 520 3.25 9.49 -1.31
CA SER A 520 2.37 10.55 -0.81
C SER A 520 0.94 10.05 -0.71
N THR A 521 0.24 10.48 0.32
CA THR A 521 -1.16 10.13 0.55
C THR A 521 -1.93 11.23 1.27
N THR A 522 -3.25 11.06 1.32
CA THR A 522 -4.16 11.85 2.16
C THR A 522 -4.98 10.90 3.05
N PRO A 523 -5.58 11.38 4.15
CA PRO A 523 -6.43 10.53 4.99
C PRO A 523 -7.56 9.82 4.25
N ALA A 524 -8.07 10.42 3.17
CA ALA A 524 -9.12 9.83 2.34
C ALA A 524 -8.62 8.70 1.43
N LYS A 525 -7.29 8.55 1.25
CA LYS A 525 -6.69 7.60 0.32
C LYS A 525 -5.82 6.59 1.08
N PRO A 526 -6.28 5.35 1.30
CA PRO A 526 -5.46 4.32 1.92
C PRO A 526 -4.21 4.02 1.08
N VAL A 527 -3.13 3.68 1.77
CA VAL A 527 -1.86 3.28 1.15
C VAL A 527 -1.75 1.77 1.19
N THR A 528 -1.57 1.15 0.03
CA THR A 528 -1.25 -0.27 -0.07
C THR A 528 0.16 -0.41 -0.64
N ILE A 529 1.05 -1.02 0.14
CA ILE A 529 2.43 -1.28 -0.25
C ILE A 529 2.52 -2.73 -0.74
N THR A 530 2.92 -2.89 -1.97
CA THR A 530 3.04 -4.19 -2.62
C THR A 530 4.49 -4.53 -2.92
N THR A 531 4.78 -5.77 -3.26
CA THR A 531 6.11 -6.20 -3.73
C THR A 531 6.57 -5.39 -4.92
N TYR A 532 5.66 -4.97 -5.80
CA TYR A 532 5.97 -4.10 -6.95
C TYR A 532 6.51 -2.72 -6.54
N ASP A 533 5.94 -2.13 -5.49
CA ASP A 533 6.38 -0.81 -4.99
C ASP A 533 7.79 -0.87 -4.40
N LEU A 534 8.19 -2.05 -3.91
CA LEU A 534 9.49 -2.30 -3.30
C LEU A 534 10.50 -2.92 -4.27
N GLU A 535 10.19 -2.99 -5.56
CA GLU A 535 11.13 -3.41 -6.59
C GLU A 535 12.26 -2.42 -6.76
N PRO A 536 13.53 -2.90 -6.78
CA PRO A 536 14.62 -2.05 -7.18
C PRO A 536 14.40 -1.53 -8.60
N LYS A 537 14.35 -0.24 -8.77
CA LYS A 537 14.26 0.40 -10.10
C LYS A 537 15.61 0.44 -10.82
N GLN A 538 16.68 0.13 -10.10
CA GLN A 538 18.04 0.06 -10.62
C GLN A 538 18.65 -1.30 -10.29
N PRO A 539 19.44 -1.88 -11.20
CA PRO A 539 20.14 -3.12 -10.92
C PRO A 539 21.25 -2.87 -9.89
N ASP A 540 21.54 -3.90 -9.12
CA ASP A 540 22.78 -3.95 -8.35
C ASP A 540 23.93 -4.27 -9.32
N ILE A 541 25.05 -3.62 -9.13
CA ILE A 541 26.23 -3.76 -9.97
C ILE A 541 27.36 -4.35 -9.14
N ILE A 542 27.87 -5.48 -9.59
CA ILE A 542 29.02 -6.14 -8.98
C ILE A 542 30.23 -5.89 -9.88
N THR A 543 31.23 -5.25 -9.34
CA THR A 543 32.51 -5.06 -10.02
C THR A 543 33.42 -6.25 -9.69
N ILE A 544 33.96 -6.91 -10.71
CA ILE A 544 34.79 -8.09 -10.59
C ILE A 544 36.17 -7.75 -11.10
N GLN A 545 37.17 -7.94 -10.28
CA GLN A 545 38.55 -7.65 -10.63
C GLN A 545 39.45 -8.86 -10.38
N ARG A 546 40.30 -9.15 -11.36
CA ARG A 546 41.31 -10.18 -11.23
C ARG A 546 42.43 -9.70 -10.33
N GLY A 547 42.76 -10.51 -9.31
CA GLY A 547 43.94 -10.30 -8.46
C GLY A 547 45.25 -10.63 -9.15
N THR A 548 46.30 -10.54 -8.40
CA THR A 548 47.64 -10.96 -8.87
C THR A 548 47.80 -12.47 -8.71
N ASP A 549 47.39 -13.22 -9.70
CA ASP A 549 47.54 -14.68 -9.74
C ASP A 549 48.46 -15.12 -10.89
N ASN A 550 48.88 -16.40 -10.89
CA ASN A 550 49.70 -17.00 -11.91
C ASN A 550 48.92 -17.97 -12.83
N HIS A 551 47.60 -17.79 -12.95
CA HIS A 551 46.81 -18.63 -13.84
C HIS A 551 46.95 -18.19 -15.29
N ALA A 552 47.14 -19.14 -16.20
CA ALA A 552 47.16 -18.88 -17.65
C ALA A 552 45.77 -18.39 -18.15
N PHE A 553 44.69 -18.83 -17.46
CA PHE A 553 43.35 -18.42 -17.71
C PHE A 553 42.57 -18.32 -16.38
N LEU A 554 41.77 -17.29 -16.24
CA LEU A 554 40.84 -17.14 -15.13
C LEU A 554 39.48 -16.71 -15.72
N GLY A 555 38.46 -17.52 -15.47
CA GLY A 555 37.06 -17.21 -15.75
C GLY A 555 36.22 -17.20 -14.48
N ILE A 556 35.17 -16.46 -14.47
CA ILE A 556 34.20 -16.44 -13.38
C ILE A 556 32.80 -16.69 -13.94
N GLU A 557 32.08 -17.56 -13.28
CA GLU A 557 30.66 -17.82 -13.54
C GLU A 557 29.86 -17.32 -12.34
N LEU A 558 28.83 -16.52 -12.61
CA LEU A 558 28.00 -15.86 -11.60
C LEU A 558 26.53 -16.24 -11.77
N ALA A 559 25.83 -16.36 -10.68
CA ALA A 559 24.38 -16.56 -10.65
C ALA A 559 23.75 -15.86 -9.43
N LYS A 560 22.49 -15.48 -9.51
CA LYS A 560 21.71 -15.14 -8.32
C LYS A 560 21.50 -16.39 -7.47
N LEU A 561 21.23 -16.21 -6.17
CA LEU A 561 21.00 -17.36 -5.28
C LEU A 561 19.72 -18.14 -5.64
N ASP A 562 18.72 -17.46 -6.12
CA ASP A 562 17.38 -17.95 -6.45
C ASP A 562 17.15 -18.16 -7.96
N ASP A 563 18.21 -18.10 -8.77
CA ASP A 563 18.14 -18.25 -10.22
C ASP A 563 19.26 -19.20 -10.70
N ASP A 564 18.90 -20.15 -11.56
CA ASP A 564 19.87 -21.08 -12.15
C ASP A 564 20.54 -20.52 -13.43
N ASN A 565 20.09 -19.34 -13.87
CA ASN A 565 20.74 -18.67 -15.01
C ASN A 565 22.12 -18.16 -14.58
N THR A 566 23.13 -18.56 -15.35
CA THR A 566 24.52 -18.18 -15.11
C THR A 566 25.05 -17.24 -16.18
N VAL A 567 25.94 -16.34 -15.76
CA VAL A 567 26.69 -15.47 -16.66
C VAL A 567 28.17 -15.76 -16.48
N PHE A 568 28.90 -15.91 -17.59
CA PHE A 568 30.30 -16.23 -17.58
C PHE A 568 31.15 -15.09 -18.13
N TYR A 569 32.21 -14.70 -17.41
CA TYR A 569 33.19 -13.71 -17.85
C TYR A 569 34.61 -14.31 -17.82
N THR A 570 35.39 -13.97 -18.87
CA THR A 570 36.86 -14.15 -18.82
C THR A 570 37.46 -12.91 -18.17
N LEU A 571 38.32 -13.15 -17.18
CA LEU A 571 38.97 -12.09 -16.42
C LEU A 571 40.39 -11.87 -16.93
N GLU A 572 40.66 -10.68 -17.45
CA GLU A 572 41.99 -10.25 -17.85
C GLU A 572 42.65 -9.43 -16.72
N PRO A 573 43.99 -9.49 -16.59
CA PRO A 573 44.69 -8.66 -15.63
C PRO A 573 44.41 -7.16 -15.88
N ASN A 574 44.11 -6.42 -14.82
CA ASN A 574 43.82 -4.97 -14.85
C ASN A 574 42.60 -4.54 -15.67
N GLN A 575 41.73 -5.47 -16.05
CA GLN A 575 40.47 -5.15 -16.71
C GLN A 575 39.30 -5.62 -15.81
N PRO A 576 38.68 -4.72 -15.04
CA PRO A 576 37.51 -5.06 -14.26
C PRO A 576 36.33 -5.42 -15.18
N ARG A 577 35.50 -6.35 -14.75
CA ARG A 577 34.23 -6.70 -15.39
C ARG A 577 33.11 -6.29 -14.47
N THR A 578 31.97 -5.94 -15.05
CA THR A 578 30.78 -5.61 -14.29
C THR A 578 29.67 -6.60 -14.60
N TRP A 579 28.99 -7.02 -13.57
CA TRP A 579 27.79 -7.84 -13.69
C TRP A 579 26.65 -7.13 -12.97
N SER A 580 25.51 -6.99 -13.64
CA SER A 580 24.34 -6.33 -13.09
C SER A 580 23.17 -7.30 -12.98
N PHE A 581 22.42 -7.19 -11.89
CA PHE A 581 21.19 -7.94 -11.69
C PHE A 581 20.22 -7.18 -10.79
N PHE A 582 18.93 -7.51 -10.89
CA PHE A 582 17.91 -6.96 -9.99
C PHE A 582 17.68 -7.88 -8.81
N ARG A 583 17.72 -7.34 -7.60
CA ARG A 583 17.22 -8.00 -6.40
C ARG A 583 15.70 -8.16 -6.48
N ARG A 584 15.17 -9.09 -5.70
CA ARG A 584 13.72 -9.29 -5.62
C ARG A 584 13.01 -8.11 -4.94
N THR A 585 13.60 -7.55 -3.89
CA THR A 585 13.08 -6.37 -3.19
C THR A 585 14.20 -5.42 -2.79
N LEU A 586 13.88 -4.15 -2.53
CA LEU A 586 14.81 -3.15 -2.00
C LEU A 586 15.43 -3.53 -0.65
N PHE A 587 14.78 -4.43 0.09
CA PHE A 587 15.20 -4.84 1.43
C PHE A 587 16.04 -6.11 1.43
N GLN A 588 15.97 -6.91 0.37
CA GLN A 588 16.83 -8.08 0.22
C GLN A 588 18.29 -7.65 0.15
N PRO A 589 19.21 -8.29 0.91
CA PRO A 589 20.64 -8.00 0.78
C PRO A 589 21.12 -8.36 -0.63
N VAL A 590 22.18 -7.68 -1.07
CA VAL A 590 22.87 -8.05 -2.31
C VAL A 590 23.57 -9.38 -2.06
N ARG A 591 23.04 -10.45 -2.62
CA ARG A 591 23.58 -11.81 -2.49
C ARG A 591 23.62 -12.49 -3.83
N TYR A 592 24.72 -13.17 -4.08
CA TYR A 592 24.92 -13.93 -5.30
C TYR A 592 25.89 -15.08 -5.03
N ARG A 593 25.98 -16.01 -5.98
CA ARG A 593 26.97 -17.08 -5.96
C ARG A 593 27.87 -16.98 -7.17
N TYR A 594 29.13 -17.35 -7.00
CA TYR A 594 30.08 -17.42 -8.10
C TYR A 594 30.93 -18.66 -7.98
N ARG A 595 31.52 -19.08 -9.10
CA ARG A 595 32.59 -20.08 -9.12
C ARG A 595 33.67 -19.70 -10.12
N LEU A 596 34.90 -20.14 -9.85
CA LEU A 596 36.04 -19.83 -10.68
C LEU A 596 36.36 -20.98 -11.63
N HIS A 597 36.76 -20.63 -12.83
CA HIS A 597 37.29 -21.52 -13.84
C HIS A 597 38.73 -21.13 -14.08
N THR A 598 39.71 -21.99 -13.66
CA THR A 598 41.13 -21.68 -13.69
C THR A 598 41.90 -22.67 -14.55
N VAL A 599 42.87 -22.18 -15.29
CA VAL A 599 43.89 -23.00 -15.94
C VAL A 599 45.20 -22.67 -15.26
N PRO A 600 45.62 -23.47 -14.27
CA PRO A 600 46.88 -23.24 -13.57
C PRO A 600 48.11 -23.43 -14.48
N THR A 601 49.23 -22.83 -14.10
CA THR A 601 50.50 -23.03 -14.75
C THR A 601 51.42 -23.80 -13.80
N ASP A 602 52.11 -24.84 -14.29
CA ASP A 602 53.09 -25.57 -13.47
C ASP A 602 54.40 -24.76 -13.27
N SER A 603 55.33 -25.31 -12.48
CA SER A 603 56.63 -24.68 -12.20
C SER A 603 57.48 -24.45 -13.45
N ASP A 604 57.20 -25.18 -14.52
CA ASP A 604 57.93 -25.14 -15.80
C ASP A 604 57.25 -24.23 -16.83
N GLY A 605 56.12 -23.59 -16.45
CA GLY A 605 55.36 -22.68 -17.31
C GLY A 605 54.36 -23.37 -18.26
N ASN A 606 54.12 -24.68 -18.10
CA ASN A 606 53.12 -25.38 -18.91
C ASN A 606 51.70 -25.21 -18.32
N THR A 607 50.71 -25.09 -19.19
CA THR A 607 49.32 -25.01 -18.78
C THR A 607 48.77 -26.37 -18.37
N LEU A 608 48.12 -26.42 -17.23
CA LEU A 608 47.42 -27.60 -16.70
C LEU A 608 45.97 -27.64 -17.19
N PRO A 609 45.26 -28.78 -17.01
CA PRO A 609 43.82 -28.86 -17.34
C PRO A 609 42.97 -27.82 -16.62
N LEU A 610 41.88 -27.44 -17.25
CA LEU A 610 40.86 -26.55 -16.66
C LEU A 610 40.32 -27.15 -15.35
N VAL A 611 40.33 -26.36 -14.31
CA VAL A 611 39.72 -26.67 -13.01
C VAL A 611 38.52 -25.75 -12.80
N VAL A 612 37.38 -26.35 -12.49
CA VAL A 612 36.15 -25.63 -12.12
C VAL A 612 36.00 -25.74 -10.62
N GLY A 613 35.97 -24.58 -9.97
CA GLY A 613 35.78 -24.48 -8.51
C GLY A 613 34.36 -24.75 -8.09
N GLU A 614 34.13 -24.86 -6.79
CA GLU A 614 32.80 -24.94 -6.20
C GLU A 614 32.13 -23.57 -6.16
N TRP A 615 30.80 -23.58 -6.04
CA TRP A 615 30.04 -22.34 -5.88
C TRP A 615 30.32 -21.72 -4.50
N VAL A 616 30.62 -20.44 -4.50
CA VAL A 616 30.84 -19.60 -3.31
C VAL A 616 29.77 -18.51 -3.27
N GLU A 617 29.12 -18.37 -2.13
CA GLU A 617 28.18 -17.24 -1.90
C GLU A 617 28.95 -15.99 -1.49
N SER A 618 28.49 -14.83 -1.98
CA SER A 618 29.11 -13.54 -1.68
C SER A 618 28.06 -12.43 -1.58
N GLU A 619 28.39 -11.42 -0.77
CA GLU A 619 27.66 -10.15 -0.63
C GLU A 619 28.55 -8.96 -1.08
N GLU A 620 29.74 -9.23 -1.59
CA GLU A 620 30.70 -8.19 -1.95
C GLU A 620 30.33 -7.50 -3.26
N ILE A 621 30.26 -6.17 -3.25
CA ILE A 621 30.00 -5.36 -4.45
C ILE A 621 31.26 -5.25 -5.31
N ASN A 622 32.43 -5.27 -4.69
CA ASN A 622 33.73 -5.30 -5.35
C ASN A 622 34.41 -6.64 -5.09
N LEU A 623 34.26 -7.56 -6.02
CA LEU A 623 34.78 -8.93 -5.89
C LEU A 623 36.19 -8.99 -6.48
N MET A 624 37.19 -9.24 -5.61
CA MET A 624 38.57 -9.53 -6.01
C MET A 624 38.76 -11.05 -6.06
N VAL A 625 39.11 -11.60 -7.19
CA VAL A 625 39.29 -13.03 -7.44
C VAL A 625 40.67 -13.33 -7.99
#